data_1d1e13ddf729a370e293d2718881d609
#
_entry.id   1d1e13ddf729a370e293d2718881d609
#
_cell.length_a   1.000
_cell.length_b   1.000
_cell.length_c   1.000
_cell.angle_alpha   90.00
_cell.angle_beta   90.00
_cell.angle_gamma   90.00
#
_symmetry.space_group_name_H-M   'P 1'
#
loop_
_entity.id
_entity.type
_entity.pdbx_description
1 polymer ?
#
loop_
_entity_poly.entity_id
_entity_poly.type
_entity_poly.pdbx_seq_one_letter_code
_entity_poly.pdbx_strand_id
1 'polypeptide(L)'
;MSFMLASKLYCPTLREIPAEAEIASHQYMLKAGMIRKNGGGLYSFLPLGRRVELKIEAIVREEMDGIGAQEIMMPIMQPAEIWHESGRWNAYGPEMFKLEDRHGNHFCLGPTHEELITTLVRNELRSYKQLPVTLWQMQNKYRDEIRPRFGLMRSREFVMKDAYSFDVDAEGLHKSYQDEYDAYTRVFTRCGLNFKPVEADSGQIGGSHTHEFMALAEAGEAEVVSCSACEYAADIEKAEPAALTMEAEDAKDMELIETPDCATIEDLAAFLKIPVEKTIKAVAFTIDGKKTVLCMVRGDHEVNDVAVQNFVGGNAIEPATEDELKAHGLQPGYMSPIGADTPDNETFFVLVDPTAMNVPNGVTGANKAGYHYQNVNPDRDFKNVTVATIRLMVEGDACPHCGAPVHIMRGIEVGQVFELGTKYSEALNATFLDQDGKAKPFYMGCYGIGVTRTIAAAIEQFHDDKGIMWPVAIAPYEVVILPLNMKDEELAGYAQDLYQQFMAVSSDVVLDDRKERAGVKFNDADLIGYPVQVVIGKDTKANGTVEIKIRRTGEKEVVAKEQALTRVQEILADLRSKNM
;
A
#
# COMPACT_ATOMS: atom_id res chain seq x y z
N MET A 1 -15.46 -31.08 -13.34
CA MET A 1 -14.65 -30.91 -12.12
C MET A 1 -13.28 -31.53 -12.37
N SER A 2 -12.22 -30.78 -12.15
CA SER A 2 -10.85 -31.26 -12.41
C SER A 2 -10.33 -32.00 -11.17
N PHE A 3 -10.07 -33.29 -11.30
CA PHE A 3 -9.38 -34.10 -10.28
C PHE A 3 -7.95 -33.57 -10.11
N MET A 4 -7.56 -33.13 -8.90
CA MET A 4 -6.21 -32.68 -8.64
C MET A 4 -5.48 -33.63 -7.67
N LEU A 5 -4.53 -34.35 -8.23
CA LEU A 5 -3.59 -35.19 -7.49
C LEU A 5 -2.26 -34.44 -7.39
N ALA A 6 -1.60 -34.49 -6.24
CA ALA A 6 -0.32 -33.82 -6.06
C ALA A 6 0.76 -34.32 -7.04
N SER A 7 0.69 -35.58 -7.47
CA SER A 7 1.57 -36.13 -8.51
C SER A 7 1.38 -35.52 -9.90
N LYS A 8 0.27 -34.84 -10.14
CA LYS A 8 -0.09 -34.16 -11.39
C LYS A 8 0.00 -32.62 -11.30
N LEU A 9 0.05 -32.10 -10.08
CA LEU A 9 0.16 -30.68 -9.83
C LEU A 9 1.57 -30.20 -10.14
N TYR A 10 1.70 -29.21 -11.02
CA TYR A 10 2.96 -28.53 -11.26
C TYR A 10 3.26 -27.58 -10.09
N CYS A 11 3.94 -28.10 -9.07
CA CYS A 11 4.31 -27.40 -7.84
C CYS A 11 5.79 -27.65 -7.52
N PRO A 12 6.72 -26.96 -8.19
CA PRO A 12 8.16 -27.14 -8.02
C PRO A 12 8.65 -26.40 -6.77
N THR A 13 8.46 -27.00 -5.58
CA THR A 13 8.99 -26.46 -4.31
C THR A 13 10.51 -26.42 -4.31
N LEU A 14 11.07 -25.41 -3.65
CA LEU A 14 12.52 -25.23 -3.49
C LEU A 14 12.96 -25.66 -2.08
N ARG A 15 14.16 -26.21 -1.97
CA ARG A 15 14.76 -26.55 -0.66
C ARG A 15 15.25 -25.32 0.08
N GLU A 16 15.89 -24.41 -0.67
CA GLU A 16 16.50 -23.17 -0.17
C GLU A 16 15.73 -21.97 -0.66
N ILE A 17 15.79 -20.90 0.10
CA ILE A 17 15.23 -19.60 -0.27
C ILE A 17 16.23 -18.91 -1.21
N PRO A 18 15.81 -18.40 -2.38
CA PRO A 18 16.67 -17.61 -3.24
C PRO A 18 17.21 -16.37 -2.53
N ALA A 19 18.50 -16.07 -2.74
CA ALA A 19 19.22 -15.00 -2.02
C ALA A 19 18.62 -13.59 -2.25
N GLU A 20 17.91 -13.38 -3.36
CA GLU A 20 17.24 -12.12 -3.67
C GLU A 20 15.89 -11.92 -2.94
N ALA A 21 15.40 -12.94 -2.24
CA ALA A 21 14.12 -12.85 -1.53
C ALA A 21 14.34 -12.39 -0.09
N GLU A 22 13.97 -11.14 0.19
CA GLU A 22 14.23 -10.49 1.48
C GLU A 22 13.07 -10.66 2.48
N ILE A 23 11.82 -10.49 2.05
CA ILE A 23 10.62 -10.54 2.89
C ILE A 23 9.91 -11.90 2.80
N ALA A 24 9.10 -12.23 3.79
CA ALA A 24 8.45 -13.53 3.94
C ALA A 24 7.58 -13.90 2.73
N SER A 25 6.76 -12.99 2.23
CA SER A 25 5.90 -13.23 1.07
C SER A 25 6.70 -13.63 -0.16
N HIS A 26 7.78 -12.90 -0.47
CA HIS A 26 8.65 -13.19 -1.60
C HIS A 26 9.34 -14.55 -1.43
N GLN A 27 9.88 -14.82 -0.21
CA GLN A 27 10.55 -16.07 0.13
C GLN A 27 9.62 -17.27 -0.04
N TYR A 28 8.44 -17.23 0.59
CA TYR A 28 7.53 -18.37 0.58
C TYR A 28 6.85 -18.59 -0.76
N MET A 29 6.50 -17.53 -1.50
CA MET A 29 5.93 -17.70 -2.85
C MET A 29 6.91 -18.37 -3.82
N LEU A 30 8.19 -18.02 -3.77
CA LEU A 30 9.23 -18.69 -4.55
C LEU A 30 9.45 -20.13 -4.08
N LYS A 31 9.60 -20.34 -2.77
CA LYS A 31 9.90 -21.64 -2.17
C LYS A 31 8.74 -22.64 -2.34
N ALA A 32 7.49 -22.20 -2.16
CA ALA A 32 6.30 -23.02 -2.36
C ALA A 32 5.96 -23.25 -3.85
N GLY A 33 6.71 -22.71 -4.79
CA GLY A 33 6.44 -22.89 -6.20
C GLY A 33 5.15 -22.20 -6.66
N MET A 34 4.86 -21.01 -6.14
CA MET A 34 3.69 -20.22 -6.53
C MET A 34 4.02 -19.23 -7.63
N ILE A 35 5.24 -18.69 -7.62
CA ILE A 35 5.75 -17.77 -8.66
C ILE A 35 7.15 -18.16 -9.11
N ARG A 36 7.57 -17.62 -10.27
CA ARG A 36 8.97 -17.64 -10.75
C ARG A 36 9.32 -16.29 -11.35
N LYS A 37 10.51 -15.80 -11.03
CA LYS A 37 11.05 -14.55 -11.52
C LYS A 37 11.51 -14.71 -12.99
N ASN A 38 11.06 -13.82 -13.86
CA ASN A 38 11.47 -13.73 -15.26
C ASN A 38 12.43 -12.55 -15.48
N GLY A 39 12.33 -11.52 -14.65
CA GLY A 39 13.14 -10.31 -14.69
C GLY A 39 12.91 -9.46 -13.47
N GLY A 40 13.55 -8.31 -13.36
CA GLY A 40 13.30 -7.38 -12.25
C GLY A 40 11.85 -6.91 -12.23
N GLY A 41 11.08 -7.29 -11.20
CA GLY A 41 9.66 -6.95 -11.06
C GLY A 41 8.72 -7.69 -12.03
N LEU A 42 9.17 -8.78 -12.68
CA LEU A 42 8.36 -9.57 -13.61
C LEU A 42 8.31 -11.03 -13.14
N TYR A 43 7.10 -11.54 -12.91
CA TYR A 43 6.88 -12.86 -12.35
C TYR A 43 5.86 -13.68 -13.15
N SER A 44 6.18 -14.96 -13.37
CA SER A 44 5.19 -15.95 -13.82
C SER A 44 4.47 -16.53 -12.61
N PHE A 45 3.15 -16.53 -12.63
CA PHE A 45 2.33 -17.25 -11.67
C PHE A 45 2.24 -18.72 -12.05
N LEU A 46 2.59 -19.60 -11.11
CA LEU A 46 2.43 -21.05 -11.23
C LEU A 46 1.04 -21.48 -10.69
N PRO A 47 0.59 -22.72 -10.92
CA PRO A 47 -0.78 -23.12 -10.64
C PRO A 47 -1.32 -22.76 -9.26
N LEU A 48 -0.53 -22.92 -8.19
CA LEU A 48 -0.96 -22.56 -6.84
C LEU A 48 -1.11 -21.05 -6.66
N GLY A 49 -0.15 -20.27 -7.12
CA GLY A 49 -0.21 -18.80 -7.05
C GLY A 49 -1.39 -18.26 -7.85
N ARG A 50 -1.62 -18.79 -9.08
CA ARG A 50 -2.77 -18.37 -9.89
C ARG A 50 -4.11 -18.73 -9.25
N ARG A 51 -4.19 -19.84 -8.51
CA ARG A 51 -5.43 -20.19 -7.78
C ARG A 51 -5.76 -19.20 -6.66
N VAL A 52 -4.74 -18.74 -5.92
CA VAL A 52 -4.92 -17.69 -4.89
C VAL A 52 -5.42 -16.39 -5.54
N GLU A 53 -4.76 -15.97 -6.60
CA GLU A 53 -5.15 -14.78 -7.37
C GLU A 53 -6.61 -14.86 -7.85
N LEU A 54 -7.01 -15.96 -8.48
CA LEU A 54 -8.38 -16.18 -8.98
C LEU A 54 -9.42 -16.16 -7.86
N LYS A 55 -9.09 -16.62 -6.64
CA LYS A 55 -10.00 -16.53 -5.49
C LYS A 55 -10.18 -15.10 -5.01
N ILE A 56 -9.12 -14.32 -4.95
CA ILE A 56 -9.21 -12.88 -4.63
C ILE A 56 -10.02 -12.16 -5.71
N GLU A 57 -9.76 -12.43 -6.99
CA GLU A 57 -10.54 -11.90 -8.11
C GLU A 57 -12.03 -12.23 -7.99
N ALA A 58 -12.37 -13.46 -7.56
CA ALA A 58 -13.77 -13.88 -7.37
C ALA A 58 -14.44 -13.09 -6.23
N ILE A 59 -13.75 -12.91 -5.10
CA ILE A 59 -14.25 -12.09 -3.97
C ILE A 59 -14.49 -10.64 -4.44
N VAL A 60 -13.54 -10.05 -5.15
CA VAL A 60 -13.66 -8.69 -5.69
C VAL A 60 -14.85 -8.58 -6.63
N ARG A 61 -15.03 -9.56 -7.54
CA ARG A 61 -16.12 -9.59 -8.52
C ARG A 61 -17.48 -9.62 -7.85
N GLU A 62 -17.65 -10.48 -6.83
CA GLU A 62 -18.88 -10.57 -6.06
C GLU A 62 -19.23 -9.26 -5.32
N GLU A 63 -18.22 -8.57 -4.75
CA GLU A 63 -18.47 -7.30 -4.06
C GLU A 63 -18.75 -6.14 -5.02
N MET A 64 -18.10 -6.12 -6.19
CA MET A 64 -18.39 -5.12 -7.23
C MET A 64 -19.80 -5.32 -7.82
N ASP A 65 -20.19 -6.55 -8.11
CA ASP A 65 -21.55 -6.88 -8.54
C ASP A 65 -22.58 -6.48 -7.46
N GLY A 66 -22.23 -6.67 -6.18
CA GLY A 66 -23.06 -6.33 -5.02
C GLY A 66 -23.40 -4.84 -4.90
N ILE A 67 -22.55 -3.94 -5.39
CA ILE A 67 -22.80 -2.48 -5.45
C ILE A 67 -23.33 -2.02 -6.82
N GLY A 68 -23.57 -2.95 -7.76
CA GLY A 68 -24.09 -2.65 -9.09
C GLY A 68 -23.06 -2.10 -10.07
N ALA A 69 -21.76 -2.21 -9.76
CA ALA A 69 -20.69 -1.86 -10.69
C ALA A 69 -20.60 -2.88 -11.82
N GLN A 70 -20.24 -2.45 -13.04
CA GLN A 70 -20.29 -3.27 -14.24
C GLN A 70 -18.89 -3.58 -14.76
N GLU A 71 -18.56 -4.88 -14.93
CA GLU A 71 -17.26 -5.32 -15.43
C GLU A 71 -17.12 -5.04 -16.93
N ILE A 72 -16.03 -4.39 -17.31
CA ILE A 72 -15.60 -4.16 -18.70
C ILE A 72 -14.17 -4.63 -18.88
N MET A 73 -13.63 -4.58 -20.08
CA MET A 73 -12.21 -4.81 -20.34
C MET A 73 -11.70 -3.78 -21.36
N MET A 74 -10.71 -3.02 -20.96
CA MET A 74 -10.06 -2.01 -21.78
C MET A 74 -8.68 -2.47 -22.25
N PRO A 75 -8.16 -1.96 -23.39
CA PRO A 75 -6.80 -2.28 -23.81
C PRO A 75 -5.74 -1.78 -22.82
N ILE A 76 -4.67 -2.57 -22.68
CA ILE A 76 -3.50 -2.20 -21.87
C ILE A 76 -2.68 -1.12 -22.56
N MET A 77 -2.50 -1.26 -23.88
CA MET A 77 -1.78 -0.30 -24.71
C MET A 77 -2.69 0.90 -24.99
N GLN A 78 -2.30 2.07 -24.54
CA GLN A 78 -3.08 3.30 -24.63
C GLN A 78 -2.40 4.31 -25.55
N PRO A 79 -3.17 5.01 -26.42
CA PRO A 79 -2.62 6.01 -27.32
C PRO A 79 -2.15 7.25 -26.53
N ALA A 80 -1.01 7.84 -26.95
CA ALA A 80 -0.43 9.02 -26.28
C ALA A 80 -1.35 10.26 -26.32
N GLU A 81 -2.22 10.35 -27.32
CA GLU A 81 -3.11 11.50 -27.55
C GLU A 81 -4.00 11.80 -26.35
N ILE A 82 -4.59 10.76 -25.73
CA ILE A 82 -5.47 10.95 -24.56
C ILE A 82 -4.69 11.42 -23.33
N TRP A 83 -3.43 11.01 -23.21
CA TRP A 83 -2.52 11.44 -22.14
C TRP A 83 -2.00 12.86 -22.36
N HIS A 84 -1.83 13.28 -23.62
CA HIS A 84 -1.53 14.67 -23.96
C HIS A 84 -2.74 15.58 -23.70
N GLU A 85 -3.95 15.12 -24.02
CA GLU A 85 -5.21 15.83 -23.76
C GLU A 85 -5.43 16.07 -22.26
N SER A 86 -5.14 15.09 -21.40
CA SER A 86 -5.20 15.24 -19.94
C SER A 86 -4.04 16.04 -19.34
N GLY A 87 -2.96 16.28 -20.10
CA GLY A 87 -1.73 16.91 -19.63
C GLY A 87 -0.79 15.98 -18.87
N ARG A 88 -1.15 14.70 -18.70
CA ARG A 88 -0.39 13.75 -17.86
C ARG A 88 0.75 13.02 -18.58
N TRP A 89 0.89 13.12 -19.91
CA TRP A 89 1.95 12.43 -20.64
C TRP A 89 3.37 12.69 -20.11
N ASN A 90 3.66 13.91 -19.71
CA ASN A 90 4.95 14.27 -19.11
C ASN A 90 4.88 14.33 -17.57
N ALA A 91 3.73 14.73 -17.02
CA ALA A 91 3.54 14.88 -15.58
C ALA A 91 3.58 13.55 -14.82
N TYR A 92 3.17 12.43 -15.47
CA TYR A 92 3.26 11.10 -14.86
C TYR A 92 4.71 10.66 -14.57
N GLY A 93 5.68 11.25 -15.28
CA GLY A 93 7.09 11.02 -15.03
C GLY A 93 7.65 9.73 -15.67
N PRO A 94 8.83 9.27 -15.17
CA PRO A 94 9.59 8.18 -15.77
C PRO A 94 8.98 6.78 -15.54
N GLU A 95 8.02 6.64 -14.64
CA GLU A 95 7.38 5.35 -14.36
C GLU A 95 6.42 4.88 -15.48
N MET A 96 6.13 5.74 -16.45
CA MET A 96 5.33 5.36 -17.61
C MET A 96 6.17 4.66 -18.66
N PHE A 97 5.85 3.39 -18.99
CA PHE A 97 6.40 2.70 -20.15
C PHE A 97 5.88 3.32 -21.45
N LYS A 98 6.71 4.10 -22.13
CA LYS A 98 6.39 4.74 -23.42
C LYS A 98 6.87 3.88 -24.58
N LEU A 99 6.05 3.74 -25.60
CA LEU A 99 6.26 2.87 -26.76
C LEU A 99 6.06 3.65 -28.06
N GLU A 100 6.66 3.16 -29.12
CA GLU A 100 6.44 3.64 -30.49
C GLU A 100 6.10 2.45 -31.39
N ASP A 101 5.08 2.58 -32.21
CA ASP A 101 4.74 1.56 -33.21
C ASP A 101 5.57 1.70 -34.47
N ARG A 102 5.38 0.78 -35.43
CA ARG A 102 6.12 0.77 -36.71
C ARG A 102 5.84 1.98 -37.60
N HIS A 103 4.80 2.74 -37.29
CA HIS A 103 4.37 3.92 -38.04
C HIS A 103 4.77 5.24 -37.36
N GLY A 104 5.47 5.16 -36.22
CA GLY A 104 5.88 6.34 -35.45
C GLY A 104 4.78 6.89 -34.52
N ASN A 105 3.70 6.14 -34.30
CA ASN A 105 2.69 6.55 -33.33
C ASN A 105 3.15 6.20 -31.91
N HIS A 106 2.91 7.10 -30.97
CA HIS A 106 3.29 6.94 -29.58
C HIS A 106 2.16 6.32 -28.74
N PHE A 107 2.53 5.44 -27.84
CA PHE A 107 1.64 4.73 -26.91
C PHE A 107 2.32 4.64 -25.54
N CYS A 108 1.55 4.24 -24.54
CA CYS A 108 2.08 3.75 -23.27
C CYS A 108 1.46 2.39 -22.91
N LEU A 109 2.14 1.63 -22.05
CA LEU A 109 1.49 0.55 -21.30
C LEU A 109 0.79 1.20 -20.10
N GLY A 110 -0.52 0.99 -19.98
CA GLY A 110 -1.34 1.68 -18.99
C GLY A 110 -0.88 1.46 -17.54
N PRO A 111 -0.36 2.49 -16.87
CA PRO A 111 -0.10 2.43 -15.43
C PRO A 111 -1.41 2.58 -14.64
N THR A 112 -2.42 3.16 -15.26
CA THR A 112 -3.79 3.40 -14.81
C THR A 112 -4.69 3.68 -16.03
N HIS A 113 -5.99 3.86 -15.88
CA HIS A 113 -6.93 3.97 -17.02
C HIS A 113 -7.90 5.16 -16.95
N GLU A 114 -7.63 6.21 -16.15
CA GLU A 114 -8.51 7.39 -16.05
C GLU A 114 -8.75 8.02 -17.42
N GLU A 115 -7.70 8.22 -18.23
CA GLU A 115 -7.80 8.82 -19.55
C GLU A 115 -8.64 7.98 -20.50
N LEU A 116 -8.39 6.68 -20.50
CA LEU A 116 -9.04 5.77 -21.44
C LEU A 116 -10.53 5.60 -21.13
N ILE A 117 -10.88 5.41 -19.85
CA ILE A 117 -12.29 5.25 -19.45
C ILE A 117 -13.07 6.55 -19.63
N THR A 118 -12.47 7.71 -19.34
CA THR A 118 -13.11 9.01 -19.55
C THR A 118 -13.39 9.25 -21.04
N THR A 119 -12.44 8.87 -21.90
CA THR A 119 -12.60 8.95 -23.36
C THR A 119 -13.71 8.01 -23.85
N LEU A 120 -13.82 6.80 -23.31
CA LEU A 120 -14.90 5.87 -23.59
C LEU A 120 -16.25 6.48 -23.21
N VAL A 121 -16.40 6.93 -21.97
CA VAL A 121 -17.65 7.46 -21.41
C VAL A 121 -18.06 8.76 -22.10
N ARG A 122 -17.13 9.65 -22.45
CA ARG A 122 -17.37 10.88 -23.20
C ARG A 122 -18.19 10.67 -24.47
N ASN A 123 -18.02 9.52 -25.12
CA ASN A 123 -18.71 9.21 -26.37
C ASN A 123 -20.07 8.49 -26.16
N GLU A 124 -20.26 7.84 -25.02
CA GLU A 124 -21.39 6.93 -24.77
C GLU A 124 -22.45 7.52 -23.82
N LEU A 125 -22.04 8.24 -22.77
CA LEU A 125 -22.97 8.84 -21.79
C LEU A 125 -23.24 10.30 -22.14
N ARG A 126 -24.48 10.62 -22.44
CA ARG A 126 -24.89 11.95 -22.93
C ARG A 126 -25.95 12.63 -22.08
N SER A 127 -26.55 11.94 -21.11
CA SER A 127 -27.69 12.46 -20.35
C SER A 127 -27.55 12.08 -18.87
N TYR A 128 -27.97 13.00 -18.00
CA TYR A 128 -28.07 12.74 -16.55
C TYR A 128 -28.91 11.50 -16.20
N LYS A 129 -29.83 11.08 -17.08
CA LYS A 129 -30.65 9.88 -16.88
C LYS A 129 -29.90 8.56 -16.95
N GLN A 130 -28.66 8.59 -17.46
CA GLN A 130 -27.77 7.44 -17.56
C GLN A 130 -26.85 7.33 -16.34
N LEU A 131 -26.90 8.30 -15.43
CA LEU A 131 -26.04 8.41 -14.25
C LEU A 131 -26.83 8.09 -12.96
N PRO A 132 -26.18 7.61 -11.90
CA PRO A 132 -24.77 7.26 -11.83
C PRO A 132 -24.43 5.97 -12.59
N VAL A 133 -23.16 5.81 -12.97
CA VAL A 133 -22.65 4.55 -13.50
C VAL A 133 -21.23 4.30 -12.98
N THR A 134 -20.97 3.07 -12.54
CA THR A 134 -19.62 2.61 -12.16
C THR A 134 -19.21 1.48 -13.10
N LEU A 135 -18.07 1.67 -13.76
CA LEU A 135 -17.46 0.70 -14.67
C LEU A 135 -16.11 0.26 -14.08
N TRP A 136 -15.81 -1.03 -14.16
CA TRP A 136 -14.57 -1.54 -13.57
C TRP A 136 -13.98 -2.67 -14.42
N GLN A 137 -12.69 -2.93 -14.20
CA GLN A 137 -11.97 -4.04 -14.82
C GLN A 137 -11.01 -4.71 -13.86
N MET A 138 -10.62 -5.94 -14.19
CA MET A 138 -9.47 -6.65 -13.62
C MET A 138 -8.42 -6.77 -14.72
N GLN A 139 -7.32 -6.03 -14.62
CA GLN A 139 -6.37 -5.91 -15.74
C GLN A 139 -4.95 -5.71 -15.25
N ASN A 140 -3.98 -6.19 -16.04
CA ASN A 140 -2.57 -5.89 -15.79
C ASN A 140 -2.31 -4.39 -15.89
N LYS A 141 -1.46 -3.90 -15.00
CA LYS A 141 -0.88 -2.56 -15.01
C LYS A 141 0.62 -2.66 -15.13
N TYR A 142 1.22 -1.61 -15.69
CA TYR A 142 2.65 -1.54 -15.95
C TYR A 142 3.22 -0.23 -15.41
N ARG A 143 4.21 -0.34 -14.49
CA ARG A 143 4.94 0.81 -13.96
C ARG A 143 6.44 0.51 -14.03
N ASP A 144 7.22 1.41 -14.65
CA ASP A 144 8.68 1.24 -14.76
C ASP A 144 9.37 1.60 -13.46
N GLU A 145 9.11 0.79 -12.44
CA GLU A 145 9.74 0.92 -11.14
C GLU A 145 11.26 0.91 -11.25
N ILE A 146 11.90 1.96 -10.75
CA ILE A 146 13.38 2.09 -10.76
C ILE A 146 14.01 0.94 -9.97
N ARG A 147 13.42 0.59 -8.82
CA ARG A 147 13.91 -0.46 -7.92
C ARG A 147 12.78 -1.42 -7.56
N PRO A 148 12.38 -2.32 -8.48
CA PRO A 148 11.42 -3.35 -8.15
C PRO A 148 12.01 -4.27 -7.08
N ARG A 149 11.28 -4.45 -5.98
CA ARG A 149 11.72 -5.21 -4.81
C ARG A 149 10.57 -5.93 -4.13
N PHE A 150 10.90 -6.84 -3.23
CA PHE A 150 9.94 -7.55 -2.39
C PHE A 150 8.89 -8.35 -3.17
N GLY A 151 9.27 -8.95 -4.32
CA GLY A 151 8.38 -9.82 -5.08
C GLY A 151 7.17 -9.08 -5.65
N LEU A 152 5.96 -9.49 -5.22
CA LEU A 152 4.71 -8.90 -5.69
C LEU A 152 4.32 -7.60 -4.98
N MET A 153 5.07 -7.17 -3.98
CA MET A 153 4.81 -5.90 -3.27
C MET A 153 5.04 -4.69 -4.17
N ARG A 154 6.17 -4.70 -4.89
CA ARG A 154 6.57 -3.63 -5.81
C ARG A 154 7.13 -4.20 -7.09
N SER A 155 6.25 -4.58 -7.99
CA SER A 155 6.55 -5.18 -9.30
C SER A 155 6.26 -4.22 -10.45
N ARG A 156 6.89 -4.48 -11.62
CA ARG A 156 6.68 -3.69 -12.84
C ARG A 156 5.42 -4.07 -13.59
N GLU A 157 5.00 -5.32 -13.46
CA GLU A 157 3.73 -5.83 -13.98
C GLU A 157 2.95 -6.47 -12.84
N PHE A 158 1.69 -6.09 -12.67
CA PHE A 158 0.83 -6.55 -11.60
C PHE A 158 -0.65 -6.49 -12.00
N VAL A 159 -1.49 -7.29 -11.36
CA VAL A 159 -2.93 -7.28 -11.58
C VAL A 159 -3.60 -6.33 -10.61
N MET A 160 -4.41 -5.43 -11.16
CA MET A 160 -5.20 -4.46 -10.40
C MET A 160 -6.68 -4.57 -10.80
N LYS A 161 -7.58 -4.50 -9.81
CA LYS A 161 -8.96 -4.08 -10.04
C LYS A 161 -8.96 -2.57 -10.06
N ASP A 162 -9.43 -1.96 -11.11
CA ASP A 162 -9.65 -0.53 -11.19
C ASP A 162 -11.09 -0.24 -11.62
N ALA A 163 -11.78 0.58 -10.81
CA ALA A 163 -13.13 1.03 -11.05
C ALA A 163 -13.17 2.56 -11.17
N TYR A 164 -14.17 3.04 -11.88
CA TYR A 164 -14.38 4.45 -12.16
C TYR A 164 -15.87 4.76 -12.08
N SER A 165 -16.26 5.69 -11.21
CA SER A 165 -17.63 6.18 -11.14
C SER A 165 -17.78 7.48 -11.92
N PHE A 166 -18.99 7.67 -12.45
CA PHE A 166 -19.42 8.87 -13.16
C PHE A 166 -20.75 9.32 -12.59
N ASP A 167 -20.77 10.52 -12.03
CA ASP A 167 -21.88 11.07 -11.25
C ASP A 167 -22.28 12.44 -11.76
N VAL A 168 -23.50 12.89 -11.40
CA VAL A 168 -24.06 14.17 -11.84
C VAL A 168 -23.49 15.36 -11.08
N ASP A 169 -23.06 15.15 -9.82
CA ASP A 169 -22.58 16.17 -8.90
C ASP A 169 -21.71 15.56 -7.79
N ALA A 170 -21.22 16.42 -6.89
CA ALA A 170 -20.35 16.01 -5.79
C ALA A 170 -21.07 15.10 -4.77
N GLU A 171 -22.37 15.27 -4.55
CA GLU A 171 -23.15 14.42 -3.64
C GLU A 171 -23.27 12.99 -4.19
N GLY A 172 -23.54 12.87 -5.51
CA GLY A 172 -23.53 11.58 -6.21
C GLY A 172 -22.15 10.90 -6.14
N LEU A 173 -21.07 11.65 -6.41
CA LEU A 173 -19.71 11.14 -6.27
C LEU A 173 -19.42 10.64 -4.86
N HIS A 174 -19.77 11.41 -3.84
CA HIS A 174 -19.55 10.99 -2.44
C HIS A 174 -20.28 9.68 -2.12
N LYS A 175 -21.49 9.50 -2.65
CA LYS A 175 -22.23 8.24 -2.50
C LYS A 175 -21.51 7.08 -3.19
N SER A 176 -21.10 7.25 -4.44
CA SER A 176 -20.33 6.22 -5.17
C SER A 176 -19.02 5.87 -4.48
N TYR A 177 -18.36 6.87 -3.92
CA TYR A 177 -17.16 6.69 -3.10
C TYR A 177 -17.44 5.83 -1.86
N GLN A 178 -18.51 6.11 -1.12
CA GLN A 178 -18.87 5.34 0.07
C GLN A 178 -19.26 3.90 -0.27
N ASP A 179 -19.98 3.68 -1.37
CA ASP A 179 -20.34 2.34 -1.84
C ASP A 179 -19.07 1.49 -2.15
N GLU A 180 -18.07 2.09 -2.81
CA GLU A 180 -16.77 1.45 -3.07
C GLU A 180 -15.94 1.24 -1.80
N TYR A 181 -15.89 2.22 -0.90
CA TYR A 181 -15.22 2.11 0.40
C TYR A 181 -15.76 0.94 1.22
N ASP A 182 -17.07 0.81 1.30
CA ASP A 182 -17.72 -0.28 2.00
C ASP A 182 -17.49 -1.63 1.31
N ALA A 183 -17.47 -1.67 -0.03
CA ALA A 183 -17.13 -2.87 -0.79
C ALA A 183 -15.68 -3.30 -0.53
N TYR A 184 -14.71 -2.37 -0.49
CA TYR A 184 -13.31 -2.66 -0.17
C TYR A 184 -13.15 -3.22 1.25
N THR A 185 -13.87 -2.64 2.20
CA THR A 185 -13.91 -3.14 3.58
C THR A 185 -14.35 -4.60 3.61
N ARG A 186 -15.40 -4.97 2.83
CA ARG A 186 -15.86 -6.36 2.72
C ARG A 186 -14.86 -7.25 1.98
N VAL A 187 -14.25 -6.78 0.88
CA VAL A 187 -13.22 -7.53 0.13
C VAL A 187 -12.08 -7.94 1.04
N PHE A 188 -11.46 -6.99 1.74
CA PHE A 188 -10.28 -7.28 2.56
C PHE A 188 -10.63 -8.09 3.83
N THR A 189 -11.82 -7.86 4.40
CA THR A 189 -12.35 -8.70 5.49
C THR A 189 -12.53 -10.15 5.02
N ARG A 190 -13.12 -10.37 3.84
CA ARG A 190 -13.31 -11.71 3.26
C ARG A 190 -11.98 -12.37 2.86
N CYS A 191 -10.98 -11.59 2.47
CA CYS A 191 -9.62 -12.08 2.26
C CYS A 191 -8.90 -12.44 3.57
N GLY A 192 -9.49 -12.14 4.74
CA GLY A 192 -8.97 -12.43 6.06
C GLY A 192 -7.85 -11.49 6.51
N LEU A 193 -7.70 -10.32 5.89
CA LEU A 193 -6.66 -9.36 6.25
C LEU A 193 -7.00 -8.59 7.53
N ASN A 194 -5.97 -8.30 8.31
CA ASN A 194 -6.01 -7.27 9.34
C ASN A 194 -5.59 -5.95 8.70
N PHE A 195 -6.53 -5.05 8.48
CA PHE A 195 -6.29 -3.82 7.75
C PHE A 195 -6.93 -2.61 8.43
N LYS A 196 -6.50 -1.44 8.04
CA LYS A 196 -7.06 -0.16 8.48
C LYS A 196 -7.22 0.77 7.27
N PRO A 197 -8.43 1.31 7.02
CA PRO A 197 -8.57 2.45 6.12
C PRO A 197 -7.95 3.69 6.76
N VAL A 198 -7.16 4.45 6.01
CA VAL A 198 -6.44 5.63 6.48
C VAL A 198 -6.63 6.79 5.51
N GLU A 199 -6.78 7.99 6.03
CA GLU A 199 -6.72 9.20 5.22
C GLU A 199 -5.34 9.34 4.58
N ALA A 200 -5.29 9.70 3.30
CA ALA A 200 -4.05 9.80 2.54
C ALA A 200 -3.97 11.06 1.68
N ASP A 201 -2.81 11.33 1.13
CA ASP A 201 -2.64 12.34 0.09
C ASP A 201 -3.04 11.76 -1.28
N SER A 202 -3.65 12.57 -2.14
CA SER A 202 -4.13 12.12 -3.45
C SER A 202 -3.03 12.01 -4.52
N GLY A 203 -1.85 12.54 -4.24
CA GLY A 203 -0.67 12.47 -5.11
C GLY A 203 -0.93 12.90 -6.56
N GLN A 204 -0.27 12.23 -7.49
CA GLN A 204 -0.37 12.52 -8.94
C GLN A 204 -1.74 12.21 -9.54
N ILE A 205 -2.52 11.32 -8.95
CA ILE A 205 -3.89 11.03 -9.39
C ILE A 205 -4.76 12.26 -9.16
N GLY A 206 -4.59 12.92 -8.00
CA GLY A 206 -5.31 14.11 -7.60
C GLY A 206 -6.70 13.80 -7.08
N GLY A 207 -7.46 14.85 -6.78
CA GLY A 207 -8.76 14.76 -6.14
C GLY A 207 -8.78 15.46 -4.78
N SER A 208 -9.94 15.50 -4.16
CA SER A 208 -10.16 16.23 -2.90
C SER A 208 -10.14 15.35 -1.66
N HIS A 209 -10.39 14.05 -1.84
CA HIS A 209 -10.53 13.10 -0.73
C HIS A 209 -10.09 11.70 -1.15
N THR A 210 -9.33 11.01 -0.31
CA THR A 210 -8.86 9.66 -0.57
C THR A 210 -8.61 8.89 0.73
N HIS A 211 -8.89 7.58 0.67
CA HIS A 211 -8.49 6.64 1.72
C HIS A 211 -7.68 5.50 1.11
N GLU A 212 -6.62 5.14 1.81
CA GLU A 212 -5.85 3.92 1.54
C GLU A 212 -6.26 2.81 2.49
N PHE A 213 -6.34 1.60 1.98
CA PHE A 213 -6.58 0.40 2.79
C PHE A 213 -5.22 -0.24 3.08
N MET A 214 -4.74 -0.06 4.33
CA MET A 214 -3.43 -0.51 4.79
C MET A 214 -3.53 -1.85 5.50
N ALA A 215 -3.02 -2.92 4.90
CA ALA A 215 -2.81 -4.18 5.61
C ALA A 215 -1.63 -4.03 6.58
N LEU A 216 -1.88 -4.22 7.88
CA LEU A 216 -0.89 -3.97 8.93
C LEU A 216 0.16 -5.09 8.95
N ALA A 217 1.42 -4.77 8.65
CA ALA A 217 2.52 -5.72 8.60
C ALA A 217 3.88 -5.01 8.78
N GLU A 218 4.79 -5.63 9.52
CA GLU A 218 6.15 -5.13 9.78
C GLU A 218 6.95 -4.86 8.49
N ALA A 219 6.71 -5.67 7.44
CA ALA A 219 7.34 -5.51 6.13
C ALA A 219 6.71 -4.40 5.28
N GLY A 220 5.70 -3.68 5.80
CA GLY A 220 5.05 -2.57 5.09
C GLY A 220 6.02 -1.42 4.82
N GLU A 221 5.86 -0.77 3.67
CA GLU A 221 6.68 0.39 3.29
C GLU A 221 6.09 1.71 3.81
N ALA A 222 4.76 1.79 3.95
CA ALA A 222 4.06 2.97 4.45
C ALA A 222 4.04 3.00 5.98
N GLU A 223 4.12 4.20 6.55
CA GLU A 223 3.92 4.45 7.96
C GLU A 223 2.52 4.98 8.21
N VAL A 224 1.80 4.32 9.09
CA VAL A 224 0.40 4.61 9.42
C VAL A 224 0.31 5.15 10.83
N VAL A 225 -0.20 6.36 10.95
CA VAL A 225 -0.56 6.97 12.23
C VAL A 225 -1.94 6.47 12.65
N SER A 226 -2.07 5.99 13.87
CA SER A 226 -3.33 5.49 14.42
C SER A 226 -3.54 5.95 15.85
N CYS A 227 -4.71 6.51 16.12
CA CYS A 227 -5.07 6.91 17.48
C CYS A 227 -5.34 5.71 18.39
N SER A 228 -4.90 5.80 19.66
CA SER A 228 -5.14 4.79 20.69
C SER A 228 -6.57 4.78 21.24
N ALA A 229 -7.35 5.87 21.05
CA ALA A 229 -8.64 6.09 21.72
C ALA A 229 -9.83 6.37 20.78
N CYS A 230 -9.59 6.73 19.50
CA CYS A 230 -10.66 6.94 18.53
C CYS A 230 -10.30 6.28 17.20
N GLU A 231 -11.17 6.39 16.20
CA GLU A 231 -11.00 5.76 14.89
C GLU A 231 -10.04 6.50 13.95
N TYR A 232 -9.46 7.64 14.37
CA TYR A 232 -8.53 8.39 13.56
C TYR A 232 -7.36 7.52 13.11
N ALA A 233 -7.14 7.50 11.80
CA ALA A 233 -5.96 6.93 11.18
C ALA A 233 -5.65 7.68 9.88
N ALA A 234 -4.38 7.92 9.65
CA ALA A 234 -3.88 8.60 8.45
C ALA A 234 -2.54 8.01 8.02
N ASP A 235 -2.22 8.11 6.73
CA ASP A 235 -0.85 7.98 6.28
C ASP A 235 0.00 9.08 6.93
N ILE A 236 1.27 8.78 7.22
CA ILE A 236 2.14 9.72 7.94
C ILE A 236 2.35 11.04 7.18
N GLU A 237 2.30 10.97 5.84
CA GLU A 237 2.42 12.16 4.99
C GLU A 237 1.18 13.06 5.05
N LYS A 238 0.00 12.46 5.36
CA LYS A 238 -1.28 13.18 5.49
C LYS A 238 -1.56 13.60 6.92
N ALA A 239 -0.99 12.93 7.92
CA ALA A 239 -1.25 13.21 9.32
C ALA A 239 -0.86 14.64 9.70
N GLU A 240 -1.76 15.35 10.40
CA GLU A 240 -1.57 16.74 10.83
C GLU A 240 -1.23 16.80 12.33
N PRO A 241 0.05 16.90 12.71
CA PRO A 241 0.45 16.98 14.10
C PRO A 241 0.07 18.33 14.72
N ALA A 242 -0.41 18.31 15.96
CA ALA A 242 -0.58 19.52 16.75
C ALA A 242 0.78 20.12 17.12
N ALA A 243 0.82 21.45 17.26
CA ALA A 243 2.01 22.14 17.74
C ALA A 243 2.32 21.74 19.20
N LEU A 244 3.56 21.35 19.44
CA LEU A 244 4.05 21.07 20.79
C LEU A 244 4.54 22.38 21.44
N THR A 245 4.30 22.51 22.72
CA THR A 245 4.77 23.65 23.53
C THR A 245 5.90 23.19 24.43
N MET A 246 6.89 24.04 24.64
CA MET A 246 7.96 23.86 25.62
C MET A 246 7.73 24.76 26.84
N GLU A 247 8.34 24.43 27.97
CA GLU A 247 8.32 25.32 29.14
C GLU A 247 8.92 26.68 28.76
N ALA A 248 8.23 27.75 29.18
CA ALA A 248 8.69 29.10 28.90
C ALA A 248 10.00 29.41 29.67
N GLU A 249 10.93 30.04 29.01
CA GLU A 249 12.20 30.50 29.58
C GLU A 249 12.34 32.02 29.40
N ASP A 250 13.07 32.67 30.28
CA ASP A 250 13.43 34.08 30.09
C ASP A 250 14.31 34.20 28.82
N ALA A 251 13.92 35.08 27.91
CA ALA A 251 14.62 35.27 26.65
C ALA A 251 16.04 35.80 26.90
N LYS A 252 17.03 35.14 26.33
CA LYS A 252 18.44 35.53 26.38
C LYS A 252 18.83 36.25 25.08
N ASP A 253 19.90 37.01 25.12
CA ASP A 253 20.46 37.63 23.92
C ASP A 253 21.05 36.54 22.99
N MET A 254 20.76 36.65 21.71
CA MET A 254 21.29 35.79 20.67
C MET A 254 22.82 35.95 20.54
N GLU A 255 23.53 34.83 20.48
CA GLU A 255 24.99 34.80 20.39
C GLU A 255 25.45 33.91 19.23
N LEU A 256 26.46 34.37 18.49
CA LEU A 256 27.15 33.54 17.50
C LEU A 256 28.24 32.71 18.20
N ILE A 257 28.18 31.40 18.05
CA ILE A 257 29.11 30.46 18.65
C ILE A 257 29.85 29.64 17.61
N GLU A 258 31.11 29.29 17.90
CA GLU A 258 31.91 28.39 17.07
C GLU A 258 31.57 26.94 17.41
N THR A 259 31.25 26.14 16.40
CA THR A 259 30.81 24.75 16.51
C THR A 259 31.48 23.91 15.42
N PRO A 260 32.80 23.70 15.54
CA PRO A 260 33.56 23.00 14.50
C PRO A 260 33.07 21.57 14.34
N ASP A 261 32.93 21.14 13.08
CA ASP A 261 32.50 19.79 12.67
C ASP A 261 31.10 19.36 13.15
N CYS A 262 30.25 20.29 13.57
CA CYS A 262 28.87 20.04 14.01
C CYS A 262 27.88 20.37 12.89
N ALA A 263 27.84 19.55 11.84
CA ALA A 263 26.89 19.73 10.72
C ALA A 263 25.57 18.97 10.93
N THR A 264 25.53 18.00 11.84
CA THR A 264 24.31 17.26 12.20
C THR A 264 23.71 17.78 13.51
N ILE A 265 22.43 17.52 13.72
CA ILE A 265 21.73 17.92 14.96
C ILE A 265 22.30 17.17 16.17
N GLU A 266 22.61 15.89 16.00
CA GLU A 266 23.17 15.02 17.03
C GLU A 266 24.55 15.51 17.48
N ASP A 267 25.43 15.85 16.53
CA ASP A 267 26.77 16.37 16.83
C ASP A 267 26.68 17.73 17.55
N LEU A 268 25.75 18.60 17.08
CA LEU A 268 25.52 19.90 17.67
C LEU A 268 25.00 19.79 19.12
N ALA A 269 23.99 18.95 19.34
CA ALA A 269 23.40 18.72 20.65
C ALA A 269 24.44 18.13 21.63
N ALA A 270 25.24 17.15 21.16
CA ALA A 270 26.31 16.53 21.94
C ALA A 270 27.43 17.53 22.28
N PHE A 271 27.85 18.36 21.32
CA PHE A 271 28.91 19.39 21.52
C PHE A 271 28.47 20.42 22.54
N LEU A 272 27.25 20.92 22.45
CA LEU A 272 26.71 21.94 23.36
C LEU A 272 26.16 21.35 24.68
N LYS A 273 26.01 20.03 24.76
CA LYS A 273 25.39 19.30 25.90
C LYS A 273 23.98 19.78 26.19
N ILE A 274 23.17 19.95 25.17
CA ILE A 274 21.77 20.35 25.23
C ILE A 274 20.88 19.20 24.71
N PRO A 275 19.60 19.16 25.09
CA PRO A 275 18.62 18.27 24.47
C PRO A 275 18.42 18.61 22.98
N VAL A 276 18.15 17.59 22.17
CA VAL A 276 17.90 17.77 20.71
C VAL A 276 16.72 18.70 20.47
N GLU A 277 15.72 18.69 21.33
CA GLU A 277 14.52 19.54 21.30
C GLU A 277 14.84 21.05 21.43
N LYS A 278 16.05 21.39 21.89
CA LYS A 278 16.55 22.79 21.92
C LYS A 278 17.20 23.22 20.61
N THR A 279 17.31 22.36 19.64
CA THR A 279 17.82 22.72 18.32
C THR A 279 16.69 22.97 17.34
N ILE A 280 16.93 23.80 16.33
CA ILE A 280 16.01 24.09 15.23
C ILE A 280 16.74 23.71 13.93
N LYS A 281 16.27 22.64 13.30
CA LYS A 281 16.84 22.04 12.09
C LYS A 281 16.30 22.72 10.83
N ALA A 282 17.19 22.92 9.87
CA ALA A 282 16.86 23.44 8.55
C ALA A 282 17.00 22.35 7.48
N VAL A 283 15.98 22.19 6.65
CA VAL A 283 15.98 21.35 5.45
C VAL A 283 15.52 22.20 4.28
N ALA A 284 16.10 22.05 3.10
CA ALA A 284 15.71 22.85 1.96
C ALA A 284 15.39 21.98 0.74
N PHE A 285 14.33 22.40 0.03
CA PHE A 285 13.84 21.75 -1.18
C PHE A 285 13.74 22.74 -2.34
N THR A 286 13.75 22.19 -3.55
CA THR A 286 13.36 22.92 -4.77
C THR A 286 12.08 22.30 -5.34
N ILE A 287 11.09 23.15 -5.63
CA ILE A 287 9.81 22.73 -6.20
C ILE A 287 9.77 23.15 -7.67
N ASP A 288 9.47 22.19 -8.55
CA ASP A 288 9.42 22.35 -10.02
C ASP A 288 10.70 22.97 -10.62
N GLY A 289 11.85 22.82 -9.94
CA GLY A 289 13.13 23.41 -10.36
C GLY A 289 13.14 24.94 -10.40
N LYS A 290 12.25 25.62 -9.65
CA LYS A 290 12.03 27.08 -9.73
C LYS A 290 11.88 27.77 -8.38
N LYS A 291 11.34 27.07 -7.39
CA LYS A 291 11.02 27.65 -6.09
C LYS A 291 11.90 26.95 -5.03
N THR A 292 12.74 27.72 -4.35
CA THR A 292 13.54 27.21 -3.23
C THR A 292 12.77 27.42 -1.93
N VAL A 293 12.64 26.37 -1.11
CA VAL A 293 11.89 26.38 0.15
C VAL A 293 12.82 25.98 1.28
N LEU A 294 13.08 26.89 2.21
CA LEU A 294 13.77 26.59 3.47
C LEU A 294 12.73 26.20 4.53
N CYS A 295 12.81 25.00 5.04
CA CYS A 295 11.91 24.43 6.04
C CYS A 295 12.61 24.36 7.39
N MET A 296 11.99 24.90 8.45
CA MET A 296 12.50 24.90 9.81
C MET A 296 11.62 24.04 10.69
N VAL A 297 12.18 22.99 11.29
CA VAL A 297 11.50 22.11 12.25
C VAL A 297 12.32 22.00 13.54
N ARG A 298 11.71 21.58 14.66
CA ARG A 298 12.45 21.28 15.88
C ARG A 298 13.42 20.11 15.60
N GLY A 299 14.58 20.08 16.22
CA GLY A 299 15.68 19.19 15.86
C GLY A 299 15.38 17.70 15.93
N ASP A 300 14.45 17.28 16.77
CA ASP A 300 13.97 15.89 16.91
C ASP A 300 12.87 15.50 15.90
N HIS A 301 12.44 16.42 15.03
CA HIS A 301 11.40 16.18 14.03
C HIS A 301 11.96 16.09 12.61
N GLU A 302 11.23 15.40 11.74
CA GLU A 302 11.49 15.36 10.30
C GLU A 302 10.49 16.23 9.53
N VAL A 303 10.92 16.76 8.39
CA VAL A 303 10.07 17.56 7.50
C VAL A 303 9.17 16.61 6.70
N ASN A 304 7.89 16.97 6.59
CA ASN A 304 6.93 16.37 5.68
C ASN A 304 7.01 17.11 4.34
N ASP A 305 7.70 16.54 3.38
CA ASP A 305 7.92 17.12 2.06
C ASP A 305 6.62 17.23 1.24
N VAL A 306 5.69 16.27 1.41
CA VAL A 306 4.35 16.33 0.81
C VAL A 306 3.56 17.54 1.35
N ALA A 307 3.62 17.80 2.66
CA ALA A 307 2.97 18.97 3.24
C ALA A 307 3.61 20.29 2.73
N VAL A 308 4.93 20.33 2.56
CA VAL A 308 5.65 21.47 1.98
C VAL A 308 5.24 21.68 0.52
N GLN A 309 5.21 20.64 -0.29
CA GLN A 309 4.79 20.68 -1.69
C GLN A 309 3.35 21.19 -1.83
N ASN A 310 2.44 20.66 -1.03
CA ASN A 310 1.02 21.05 -1.03
C ASN A 310 0.85 22.52 -0.62
N PHE A 311 1.62 23.00 0.38
CA PHE A 311 1.56 24.37 0.85
C PHE A 311 2.03 25.39 -0.21
N VAL A 312 3.18 25.12 -0.85
CA VAL A 312 3.79 26.03 -1.84
C VAL A 312 3.14 25.89 -3.22
N GLY A 313 2.55 24.75 -3.48
CA GLY A 313 1.98 24.37 -4.77
C GLY A 313 3.06 24.02 -5.81
N GLY A 314 2.96 22.84 -6.39
CA GLY A 314 3.88 22.33 -7.42
C GLY A 314 3.66 20.84 -7.68
N ASN A 315 4.37 20.30 -8.68
CA ASN A 315 4.20 18.90 -9.11
C ASN A 315 5.39 18.02 -8.73
N ALA A 316 6.54 18.60 -8.45
CA ALA A 316 7.75 17.87 -8.08
C ALA A 316 8.49 18.59 -6.97
N ILE A 317 8.98 17.84 -5.99
CA ILE A 317 9.82 18.31 -4.89
C ILE A 317 11.11 17.49 -4.87
N GLU A 318 12.24 18.17 -4.79
CA GLU A 318 13.56 17.58 -4.76
C GLU A 318 14.42 18.31 -3.71
N PRO A 319 15.43 17.66 -3.09
CA PRO A 319 16.38 18.35 -2.24
C PRO A 319 17.06 19.48 -3.01
N ALA A 320 17.15 20.68 -2.41
CA ALA A 320 17.78 21.83 -3.04
C ALA A 320 19.29 21.59 -3.24
N THR A 321 19.81 22.00 -4.40
CA THR A 321 21.24 21.92 -4.72
C THR A 321 22.04 23.00 -3.98
N GLU A 322 23.35 22.79 -3.83
CA GLU A 322 24.23 23.79 -3.19
C GLU A 322 24.21 25.16 -3.89
N ASP A 323 24.06 25.18 -5.22
CA ASP A 323 24.04 26.43 -5.98
C ASP A 323 22.74 27.21 -5.73
N GLU A 324 21.61 26.51 -5.66
CA GLU A 324 20.31 27.10 -5.29
C GLU A 324 20.35 27.66 -3.87
N LEU A 325 20.93 26.92 -2.92
CA LEU A 325 21.08 27.39 -1.54
C LEU A 325 21.97 28.64 -1.44
N LYS A 326 23.11 28.63 -2.11
CA LYS A 326 24.04 29.76 -2.12
C LYS A 326 23.44 31.00 -2.77
N ALA A 327 22.56 30.82 -3.77
CA ALA A 327 21.85 31.96 -4.40
C ALA A 327 21.00 32.74 -3.42
N HIS A 328 20.56 32.13 -2.30
CA HIS A 328 19.77 32.75 -1.23
C HIS A 328 20.57 33.01 0.07
N GLY A 329 21.89 32.96 0.00
CA GLY A 329 22.77 33.18 1.16
C GLY A 329 22.76 32.07 2.19
N LEU A 330 22.33 30.85 1.80
CA LEU A 330 22.27 29.68 2.67
C LEU A 330 23.57 28.86 2.59
N GLN A 331 24.10 28.46 3.73
CA GLN A 331 25.26 27.56 3.81
C GLN A 331 24.83 26.13 4.12
N PRO A 332 25.04 25.16 3.22
CA PRO A 332 24.73 23.75 3.47
C PRO A 332 25.28 23.26 4.82
N GLY A 333 24.47 22.54 5.60
CA GLY A 333 24.83 22.03 6.94
C GLY A 333 24.71 23.06 8.07
N TYR A 334 24.56 24.36 7.75
CA TYR A 334 24.50 25.45 8.73
C TYR A 334 23.42 26.48 8.39
N MET A 335 22.34 26.04 7.76
CA MET A 335 21.27 26.90 7.25
C MET A 335 20.40 27.50 8.35
N SER A 336 19.93 28.74 8.12
CA SER A 336 19.00 29.44 8.99
C SER A 336 18.30 30.57 8.21
N PRO A 337 17.10 31.00 8.59
CA PRO A 337 16.49 32.20 8.05
C PRO A 337 17.22 33.49 8.49
N ILE A 338 18.05 33.44 9.55
CA ILE A 338 18.80 34.56 10.05
C ILE A 338 19.98 34.85 9.13
N GLY A 339 19.95 35.98 8.44
CA GLY A 339 20.98 36.41 7.48
C GLY A 339 20.86 35.80 6.07
N ALA A 340 19.81 35.02 5.81
CA ALA A 340 19.41 34.62 4.47
C ALA A 340 18.72 35.80 3.72
N ASP A 341 18.51 35.66 2.41
CA ASP A 341 17.69 36.57 1.64
C ASP A 341 16.27 36.65 2.21
N THR A 342 15.63 37.82 1.98
CA THR A 342 14.23 37.98 2.38
C THR A 342 13.34 37.15 1.49
N PRO A 343 12.48 36.28 2.05
CA PRO A 343 11.51 35.50 1.26
C PRO A 343 10.59 36.41 0.46
N ASP A 344 10.37 36.08 -0.82
CA ASP A 344 9.43 36.78 -1.71
C ASP A 344 8.10 36.06 -1.86
N ASN A 345 8.02 34.81 -1.37
CA ASN A 345 6.89 33.90 -1.50
C ASN A 345 6.47 33.57 -2.96
N GLU A 346 7.40 33.77 -3.89
CA GLU A 346 7.25 33.41 -5.31
C GLU A 346 8.35 32.46 -5.75
N THR A 347 9.61 32.80 -5.48
CA THR A 347 10.80 32.01 -5.84
C THR A 347 11.55 31.50 -4.61
N PHE A 348 11.46 32.21 -3.50
CA PHE A 348 12.08 31.81 -2.24
C PHE A 348 11.07 31.88 -1.09
N PHE A 349 10.92 30.73 -0.39
CA PHE A 349 10.01 30.55 0.74
C PHE A 349 10.80 30.18 1.98
N VAL A 350 10.36 30.67 3.15
CA VAL A 350 10.82 30.18 4.45
C VAL A 350 9.60 29.73 5.25
N LEU A 351 9.47 28.43 5.45
CA LEU A 351 8.40 27.81 6.21
C LEU A 351 8.94 27.36 7.58
N VAL A 352 8.22 27.68 8.63
CA VAL A 352 8.58 27.30 10.01
C VAL A 352 7.44 26.52 10.62
N ASP A 353 7.74 25.33 11.12
CA ASP A 353 6.75 24.52 11.85
C ASP A 353 6.34 25.22 13.16
N PRO A 354 5.05 25.21 13.53
CA PRO A 354 4.58 25.80 14.79
C PRO A 354 5.32 25.30 16.03
N THR A 355 5.77 24.02 16.05
CA THR A 355 6.57 23.48 17.16
C THR A 355 7.96 24.12 17.21
N ALA A 356 8.57 24.39 16.06
CA ALA A 356 9.87 25.08 15.99
C ALA A 356 9.75 26.54 16.44
N MET A 357 8.63 27.21 16.15
CA MET A 357 8.35 28.57 16.64
C MET A 357 8.29 28.64 18.18
N ASN A 358 7.94 27.56 18.83
CA ASN A 358 7.81 27.48 20.29
C ASN A 358 9.10 27.08 21.03
N VAL A 359 10.25 26.99 20.36
CA VAL A 359 11.53 26.63 21.00
C VAL A 359 12.16 27.86 21.66
N PRO A 360 12.19 27.96 23.01
CA PRO A 360 12.80 29.10 23.68
C PRO A 360 14.32 28.94 23.77
N ASN A 361 15.05 30.03 23.52
CA ASN A 361 16.52 30.08 23.56
C ASN A 361 17.18 28.92 22.79
N GLY A 362 16.66 28.64 21.58
CA GLY A 362 17.07 27.53 20.73
C GLY A 362 18.45 27.74 20.09
N VAL A 363 18.90 26.72 19.37
CA VAL A 363 20.13 26.74 18.58
C VAL A 363 19.80 26.44 17.12
N THR A 364 20.31 27.26 16.17
CA THR A 364 20.13 27.05 14.73
C THR A 364 21.40 27.43 13.96
N GLY A 365 21.47 27.09 12.68
CA GLY A 365 22.58 27.46 11.81
C GLY A 365 22.81 28.97 11.73
N ALA A 366 24.01 29.40 11.36
CA ALA A 366 24.38 30.80 11.21
C ALA A 366 24.73 31.16 9.75
N ASN A 367 24.35 30.34 8.76
CA ASN A 367 24.74 30.46 7.36
C ASN A 367 26.25 30.62 7.15
N LYS A 368 27.03 30.08 8.07
CA LYS A 368 28.50 30.10 8.06
C LYS A 368 29.01 28.75 8.54
N ALA A 369 29.87 28.10 7.74
CA ALA A 369 30.46 26.80 8.08
C ALA A 369 31.17 26.85 9.43
N GLY A 370 30.84 25.89 10.32
CA GLY A 370 31.42 25.78 11.67
C GLY A 370 30.83 26.76 12.69
N TYR A 371 29.69 27.40 12.41
CA TYR A 371 29.06 28.36 13.33
C TYR A 371 27.56 28.14 13.45
N HIS A 372 27.03 28.35 14.66
CA HIS A 372 25.61 28.39 14.98
C HIS A 372 25.23 29.62 15.80
N TYR A 373 23.96 30.00 15.77
CA TYR A 373 23.39 30.93 16.73
C TYR A 373 22.81 30.16 17.91
N GLN A 374 23.13 30.54 19.13
CA GLN A 374 22.46 30.10 20.36
C GLN A 374 21.56 31.19 20.93
N ASN A 375 20.64 30.81 21.81
CA ASN A 375 19.64 31.67 22.44
C ASN A 375 18.70 32.32 21.39
N VAL A 376 18.42 31.60 20.32
CA VAL A 376 17.47 32.02 19.29
C VAL A 376 16.06 31.86 19.84
N ASN A 377 15.28 32.93 19.72
CA ASN A 377 13.85 32.91 20.00
C ASN A 377 13.12 33.21 18.68
N PRO A 378 12.50 32.23 18.03
CA PRO A 378 11.96 32.36 16.68
C PRO A 378 11.04 33.57 16.47
N ASP A 379 10.15 33.88 17.40
CA ASP A 379 9.25 35.04 17.35
C ASP A 379 10.03 36.38 17.24
N ARG A 380 11.19 36.45 17.89
CA ARG A 380 12.05 37.65 17.89
C ARG A 380 12.97 37.64 16.68
N ASP A 381 13.58 36.51 16.33
CA ASP A 381 14.78 36.43 15.50
C ASP A 381 14.50 36.03 14.05
N PHE A 382 13.43 35.25 13.80
CA PHE A 382 13.02 34.87 12.45
C PHE A 382 12.11 35.98 11.86
N LYS A 383 12.52 36.53 10.73
CA LYS A 383 11.80 37.64 10.08
C LYS A 383 11.21 37.19 8.74
N ASN A 384 10.02 37.70 8.45
CA ASN A 384 9.32 37.43 7.17
C ASN A 384 9.13 35.93 6.86
N VAL A 385 8.96 35.11 7.89
CA VAL A 385 8.73 33.66 7.75
C VAL A 385 7.23 33.35 7.71
N THR A 386 6.87 32.25 7.07
CA THR A 386 5.51 31.72 7.07
C THR A 386 5.42 30.53 8.01
N VAL A 387 4.47 30.56 8.95
CA VAL A 387 4.23 29.46 9.86
C VAL A 387 3.27 28.47 9.21
N ALA A 388 3.71 27.21 9.08
CA ALA A 388 2.92 26.13 8.49
C ALA A 388 3.26 24.80 9.14
N THR A 389 2.27 23.93 9.30
CA THR A 389 2.49 22.56 9.80
C THR A 389 3.21 21.77 8.71
N ILE A 390 4.49 21.52 8.90
CA ILE A 390 5.38 20.90 7.94
C ILE A 390 6.24 19.76 8.54
N ARG A 391 5.96 19.32 9.76
CA ARG A 391 6.65 18.18 10.36
C ARG A 391 5.85 16.89 10.19
N LEU A 392 6.54 15.77 10.13
CA LEU A 392 5.90 14.46 10.29
C LEU A 392 5.42 14.28 11.74
N MET A 393 4.34 13.53 11.91
CA MET A 393 3.86 13.08 13.21
C MET A 393 4.82 12.03 13.79
N VAL A 394 5.01 12.02 15.10
CA VAL A 394 5.88 11.06 15.79
C VAL A 394 5.08 10.22 16.80
N GLU A 395 5.64 9.08 17.20
CA GLU A 395 5.05 8.20 18.22
C GLU A 395 4.72 8.97 19.49
N GLY A 396 3.48 8.86 19.96
CA GLY A 396 3.01 9.54 21.16
C GLY A 396 2.49 10.97 20.98
N ASP A 397 2.57 11.53 19.77
CA ASP A 397 1.92 12.81 19.47
C ASP A 397 0.42 12.78 19.79
N ALA A 398 -0.15 13.96 20.06
CA ALA A 398 -1.58 14.07 20.33
C ALA A 398 -2.40 13.89 19.04
N CYS A 399 -3.40 13.02 19.11
CA CYS A 399 -4.37 12.84 18.03
C CYS A 399 -5.11 14.16 17.74
N PRO A 400 -5.20 14.61 16.48
CA PRO A 400 -5.89 15.86 16.12
C PRO A 400 -7.38 15.83 16.43
N HIS A 401 -8.02 14.66 16.54
CA HIS A 401 -9.45 14.52 16.80
C HIS A 401 -9.80 14.48 18.30
N CYS A 402 -9.04 13.75 19.12
CA CYS A 402 -9.41 13.51 20.51
C CYS A 402 -8.31 13.82 21.53
N GLY A 403 -7.10 14.16 21.09
CA GLY A 403 -5.97 14.50 21.96
C GLY A 403 -5.27 13.32 22.64
N ALA A 404 -5.74 12.08 22.44
CA ALA A 404 -5.05 10.88 22.94
C ALA A 404 -3.76 10.61 22.16
N PRO A 405 -2.79 9.87 22.73
CA PRO A 405 -1.56 9.56 22.02
C PRO A 405 -1.81 8.69 20.78
N VAL A 406 -1.07 8.96 19.72
CA VAL A 406 -1.06 8.14 18.51
C VAL A 406 0.06 7.10 18.55
N HIS A 407 -0.11 6.03 17.76
CA HIS A 407 0.90 5.01 17.48
C HIS A 407 1.23 5.02 15.99
N ILE A 408 2.50 4.75 15.68
CA ILE A 408 2.96 4.59 14.30
C ILE A 408 3.15 3.10 14.02
N MET A 409 2.50 2.62 12.96
CA MET A 409 2.54 1.23 12.52
C MET A 409 2.97 1.18 11.06
N ARG A 410 3.51 0.04 10.64
CA ARG A 410 3.79 -0.19 9.21
C ARG A 410 2.62 -0.86 8.52
N GLY A 411 2.36 -0.42 7.28
CA GLY A 411 1.27 -0.89 6.45
C GLY A 411 1.68 -1.18 5.01
N ILE A 412 0.93 -2.09 4.41
CA ILE A 412 0.99 -2.42 2.99
C ILE A 412 -0.28 -1.88 2.36
N GLU A 413 -0.19 -0.91 1.47
CA GLU A 413 -1.32 -0.40 0.71
C GLU A 413 -1.85 -1.49 -0.23
N VAL A 414 -3.02 -2.04 0.08
CA VAL A 414 -3.67 -3.08 -0.74
C VAL A 414 -4.77 -2.53 -1.65
N GLY A 415 -5.26 -1.34 -1.39
CA GLY A 415 -6.23 -0.63 -2.22
C GLY A 415 -6.35 0.84 -1.83
N GLN A 416 -6.88 1.64 -2.75
CA GLN A 416 -7.11 3.06 -2.53
C GLN A 416 -8.37 3.52 -3.27
N VAL A 417 -9.10 4.43 -2.67
CA VAL A 417 -10.34 5.04 -3.19
C VAL A 417 -10.19 6.55 -3.25
N PHE A 418 -10.63 7.18 -4.37
CA PHE A 418 -10.44 8.61 -4.63
C PHE A 418 -11.73 9.31 -5.08
N GLU A 419 -11.97 10.51 -4.56
CA GLU A 419 -12.87 11.49 -5.15
C GLU A 419 -12.07 12.42 -6.07
N LEU A 420 -12.15 12.21 -7.39
CA LEU A 420 -11.41 12.96 -8.41
C LEU A 420 -12.05 14.31 -8.75
N GLY A 421 -13.35 14.46 -8.47
CA GLY A 421 -14.14 15.60 -8.91
C GLY A 421 -14.24 15.67 -10.42
N THR A 422 -14.04 16.84 -11.00
CA THR A 422 -14.17 17.11 -12.46
C THR A 422 -12.82 17.14 -13.20
N LYS A 423 -11.71 16.86 -12.53
CA LYS A 423 -10.34 16.99 -13.07
C LYS A 423 -10.17 16.37 -14.45
N TYR A 424 -10.55 15.10 -14.60
CA TYR A 424 -10.39 14.37 -15.86
C TYR A 424 -11.49 14.67 -16.87
N SER A 425 -12.73 14.81 -16.41
CA SER A 425 -13.86 15.11 -17.29
C SER A 425 -13.75 16.50 -17.91
N GLU A 426 -13.24 17.50 -17.19
CA GLU A 426 -12.93 18.83 -17.75
C GLU A 426 -11.76 18.78 -18.72
N ALA A 427 -10.63 18.18 -18.33
CA ALA A 427 -9.45 18.09 -19.18
C ALA A 427 -9.72 17.36 -20.51
N LEU A 428 -10.54 16.31 -20.49
CA LEU A 428 -10.91 15.50 -21.66
C LEU A 428 -12.24 15.92 -22.29
N ASN A 429 -12.81 17.07 -21.88
CA ASN A 429 -14.10 17.59 -22.37
C ASN A 429 -15.23 16.53 -22.38
N ALA A 430 -15.28 15.70 -21.33
CA ALA A 430 -16.29 14.67 -21.13
C ALA A 430 -17.48 15.25 -20.39
N THR A 431 -18.61 15.42 -21.10
CA THR A 431 -19.79 16.10 -20.56
C THR A 431 -21.08 15.32 -20.83
N PHE A 432 -22.07 15.53 -19.99
CA PHE A 432 -23.45 15.08 -20.16
C PHE A 432 -24.42 16.27 -20.15
N LEU A 433 -25.65 16.08 -20.65
CA LEU A 433 -26.69 17.08 -20.56
C LEU A 433 -27.47 16.89 -19.26
N ASP A 434 -27.58 17.97 -18.47
CA ASP A 434 -28.34 18.01 -17.24
C ASP A 434 -29.87 18.09 -17.52
N GLN A 435 -30.68 18.26 -16.46
CA GLN A 435 -32.14 18.35 -16.58
C GLN A 435 -32.63 19.55 -17.41
N ASP A 436 -31.82 20.62 -17.45
CA ASP A 436 -32.08 21.85 -18.20
C ASP A 436 -31.49 21.82 -19.61
N GLY A 437 -30.89 20.71 -20.03
CA GLY A 437 -30.22 20.54 -21.32
C GLY A 437 -28.88 21.26 -21.42
N LYS A 438 -28.26 21.62 -20.30
CA LYS A 438 -26.92 22.22 -20.24
C LYS A 438 -25.85 21.14 -20.15
N ALA A 439 -24.75 21.34 -20.88
CA ALA A 439 -23.59 20.47 -20.77
C ALA A 439 -22.85 20.70 -19.45
N LYS A 440 -22.58 19.64 -18.71
CA LYS A 440 -21.82 19.62 -17.47
C LYS A 440 -20.78 18.52 -17.48
N PRO A 441 -19.59 18.73 -16.89
CA PRO A 441 -18.59 17.68 -16.72
C PRO A 441 -19.12 16.62 -15.74
N PHE A 442 -18.68 15.36 -15.92
CA PHE A 442 -18.94 14.32 -14.94
C PHE A 442 -18.13 14.55 -13.66
N TYR A 443 -18.75 14.30 -12.52
CA TYR A 443 -18.02 14.08 -11.29
C TYR A 443 -17.54 12.63 -11.26
N MET A 444 -16.23 12.42 -11.04
CA MET A 444 -15.58 11.12 -11.20
C MET A 444 -14.92 10.68 -9.91
N GLY A 445 -14.98 9.37 -9.64
CA GLY A 445 -14.15 8.68 -8.67
C GLY A 445 -13.28 7.61 -9.35
N CYS A 446 -12.16 7.25 -8.75
CA CYS A 446 -11.40 6.07 -9.13
C CYS A 446 -11.04 5.22 -7.91
N TYR A 447 -11.01 3.90 -8.09
CA TYR A 447 -10.97 2.96 -6.99
C TYR A 447 -10.13 1.75 -7.40
N GLY A 448 -8.94 1.60 -6.79
CA GLY A 448 -7.95 0.58 -7.14
C GLY A 448 -7.72 -0.46 -6.04
N ILE A 449 -7.68 -1.75 -6.40
CA ILE A 449 -7.21 -2.84 -5.54
C ILE A 449 -6.01 -3.52 -6.22
N GLY A 450 -4.88 -3.58 -5.52
CA GLY A 450 -3.73 -4.37 -5.92
C GLY A 450 -3.95 -5.87 -5.64
N VAL A 451 -4.55 -6.59 -6.59
CA VAL A 451 -4.90 -8.01 -6.41
C VAL A 451 -3.67 -8.86 -6.08
N THR A 452 -2.61 -8.69 -6.85
CA THR A 452 -1.35 -9.42 -6.61
C THR A 452 -0.64 -8.97 -5.33
N ARG A 453 -0.74 -7.69 -4.97
CA ARG A 453 -0.21 -7.16 -3.70
C ARG A 453 -0.99 -7.70 -2.49
N THR A 454 -2.30 -7.91 -2.62
CA THR A 454 -3.15 -8.53 -1.58
C THR A 454 -2.66 -9.94 -1.24
N ILE A 455 -2.17 -10.72 -2.22
CA ILE A 455 -1.55 -12.04 -1.96
C ILE A 455 -0.32 -11.90 -1.06
N ALA A 456 0.57 -10.96 -1.40
CA ALA A 456 1.78 -10.72 -0.62
C ALA A 456 1.45 -10.24 0.80
N ALA A 457 0.51 -9.31 0.95
CA ALA A 457 0.06 -8.81 2.24
C ALA A 457 -0.51 -9.92 3.14
N ALA A 458 -1.31 -10.85 2.59
CA ALA A 458 -1.83 -11.99 3.34
C ALA A 458 -0.70 -12.89 3.86
N ILE A 459 0.34 -13.13 3.07
CA ILE A 459 1.49 -13.95 3.51
C ILE A 459 2.31 -13.20 4.57
N GLU A 460 2.53 -11.88 4.42
CA GLU A 460 3.25 -11.11 5.43
C GLU A 460 2.55 -11.15 6.80
N GLN A 461 1.24 -11.17 6.81
CA GLN A 461 0.46 -11.28 8.06
C GLN A 461 0.38 -12.71 8.60
N PHE A 462 0.38 -13.72 7.71
CA PHE A 462 0.06 -15.10 8.08
C PHE A 462 1.10 -16.08 7.56
N HIS A 463 2.19 -16.19 8.29
CA HIS A 463 3.23 -17.19 8.08
C HIS A 463 3.91 -17.58 9.40
N ASP A 464 4.65 -18.68 9.39
CA ASP A 464 5.61 -19.07 10.42
C ASP A 464 6.89 -19.63 9.79
N ASP A 465 7.81 -20.12 10.58
CA ASP A 465 9.09 -20.70 10.11
C ASP A 465 8.93 -21.88 9.14
N LYS A 466 7.75 -22.50 9.07
CA LYS A 466 7.47 -23.66 8.21
C LYS A 466 6.88 -23.27 6.87
N GLY A 467 6.20 -22.12 6.79
CA GLY A 467 5.56 -21.64 5.58
C GLY A 467 4.32 -20.79 5.80
N ILE A 468 3.46 -20.77 4.81
CA ILE A 468 2.29 -19.91 4.76
C ILE A 468 1.16 -20.46 5.65
N MET A 469 0.31 -19.56 6.16
CA MET A 469 -0.90 -19.88 6.93
C MET A 469 -2.11 -19.17 6.32
N TRP A 470 -2.54 -19.61 5.14
CA TRP A 470 -3.62 -18.95 4.40
C TRP A 470 -4.93 -18.83 5.17
N PRO A 471 -5.61 -17.69 5.10
CA PRO A 471 -7.06 -17.64 5.30
C PRO A 471 -7.78 -18.58 4.34
N VAL A 472 -8.79 -19.31 4.84
CA VAL A 472 -9.49 -20.34 4.07
C VAL A 472 -10.02 -19.82 2.74
N ALA A 473 -10.56 -18.59 2.74
CA ALA A 473 -11.21 -18.00 1.58
C ALA A 473 -10.28 -17.84 0.36
N ILE A 474 -8.99 -17.59 0.59
CA ILE A 474 -7.99 -17.35 -0.47
C ILE A 474 -6.95 -18.47 -0.61
N ALA A 475 -6.98 -19.49 0.25
CA ALA A 475 -6.06 -20.63 0.18
C ALA A 475 -6.11 -21.31 -1.20
N PRO A 476 -4.97 -21.72 -1.79
CA PRO A 476 -4.95 -22.36 -3.11
C PRO A 476 -5.79 -23.64 -3.15
N TYR A 477 -5.80 -24.38 -2.06
CA TYR A 477 -6.74 -25.46 -1.72
C TYR A 477 -7.01 -25.40 -0.22
N GLU A 478 -8.24 -25.65 0.17
CA GLU A 478 -8.66 -25.60 1.58
C GLU A 478 -8.20 -26.83 2.37
N VAL A 479 -8.16 -27.98 1.69
CA VAL A 479 -7.87 -29.27 2.30
C VAL A 479 -6.79 -30.02 1.53
N VAL A 480 -5.84 -30.61 2.25
CA VAL A 480 -4.95 -31.62 1.71
C VAL A 480 -5.17 -32.97 2.43
N ILE A 481 -5.32 -34.04 1.67
CA ILE A 481 -5.34 -35.41 2.19
C ILE A 481 -3.92 -35.96 2.06
N LEU A 482 -3.33 -36.39 3.18
CA LEU A 482 -1.95 -36.84 3.31
C LEU A 482 -1.87 -38.33 3.69
N PRO A 483 -2.02 -39.28 2.76
CA PRO A 483 -1.70 -40.68 3.02
C PRO A 483 -0.18 -40.83 3.18
N LEU A 484 0.24 -41.33 4.35
CA LEU A 484 1.66 -41.45 4.69
C LEU A 484 2.34 -42.65 4.01
N ASN A 485 1.55 -43.61 3.54
CA ASN A 485 2.04 -44.80 2.83
C ASN A 485 1.13 -45.19 1.66
N MET A 486 1.44 -44.73 0.48
CA MET A 486 0.71 -45.08 -0.77
C MET A 486 0.98 -46.50 -1.29
N LYS A 487 1.88 -47.28 -0.64
CA LYS A 487 2.11 -48.70 -0.98
C LYS A 487 1.16 -49.64 -0.22
N ASP A 488 0.53 -49.16 0.84
CA ASP A 488 -0.51 -49.89 1.57
C ASP A 488 -1.84 -49.67 0.85
N GLU A 489 -2.36 -50.72 0.21
CA GLU A 489 -3.57 -50.65 -0.63
C GLU A 489 -4.81 -50.21 0.15
N GLU A 490 -4.92 -50.60 1.44
CA GLU A 490 -6.05 -50.24 2.30
C GLU A 490 -6.04 -48.72 2.60
N LEU A 491 -4.86 -48.16 2.98
CA LEU A 491 -4.71 -46.73 3.24
C LEU A 491 -4.87 -45.89 1.97
N ALA A 492 -4.32 -46.37 0.86
CA ALA A 492 -4.45 -45.70 -0.44
C ALA A 492 -5.91 -45.72 -0.93
N GLY A 493 -6.61 -46.85 -0.77
CA GLY A 493 -8.03 -46.95 -1.11
C GLY A 493 -8.89 -46.00 -0.29
N TYR A 494 -8.74 -46.00 1.03
CA TYR A 494 -9.47 -45.08 1.90
C TYR A 494 -9.17 -43.60 1.55
N ALA A 495 -7.89 -43.23 1.30
CA ALA A 495 -7.53 -41.89 0.92
C ALA A 495 -8.21 -41.46 -0.40
N GLN A 496 -8.33 -42.37 -1.34
CA GLN A 496 -8.98 -42.14 -2.62
C GLN A 496 -10.51 -41.99 -2.47
N ASP A 497 -11.12 -42.84 -1.65
CA ASP A 497 -12.56 -42.77 -1.34
C ASP A 497 -12.90 -41.48 -0.61
N LEU A 498 -12.12 -41.09 0.39
CA LEU A 498 -12.30 -39.83 1.10
C LEU A 498 -12.13 -38.61 0.14
N TYR A 499 -11.13 -38.65 -0.74
CA TYR A 499 -10.93 -37.64 -1.78
C TYR A 499 -12.17 -37.52 -2.69
N GLN A 500 -12.78 -38.62 -3.13
CA GLN A 500 -14.01 -38.62 -3.93
C GLN A 500 -15.18 -38.00 -3.15
N GLN A 501 -15.30 -38.29 -1.86
CA GLN A 501 -16.33 -37.71 -1.00
C GLN A 501 -16.17 -36.17 -0.92
N PHE A 502 -14.95 -35.68 -0.72
CA PHE A 502 -14.66 -34.23 -0.75
C PHE A 502 -15.01 -33.60 -2.10
N MET A 503 -14.63 -34.27 -3.20
CA MET A 503 -14.92 -33.78 -4.55
C MET A 503 -16.43 -33.71 -4.86
N ALA A 504 -17.24 -34.51 -4.20
CA ALA A 504 -18.70 -34.50 -4.35
C ALA A 504 -19.35 -33.26 -3.68
N VAL A 505 -18.73 -32.69 -2.65
CA VAL A 505 -19.24 -31.56 -1.86
C VAL A 505 -18.46 -30.26 -2.08
N SER A 506 -17.19 -30.34 -2.46
CA SER A 506 -16.30 -29.21 -2.71
C SER A 506 -15.20 -29.63 -3.69
N SER A 507 -14.74 -28.73 -4.55
CA SER A 507 -13.60 -28.98 -5.45
C SER A 507 -12.26 -28.50 -4.90
N ASP A 508 -12.23 -28.01 -3.65
CA ASP A 508 -11.06 -27.35 -3.04
C ASP A 508 -10.22 -28.29 -2.18
N VAL A 509 -10.00 -29.49 -2.67
CA VAL A 509 -9.20 -30.52 -2.03
C VAL A 509 -8.12 -31.04 -2.96
N VAL A 510 -6.95 -31.36 -2.41
CA VAL A 510 -5.87 -32.08 -3.11
C VAL A 510 -5.52 -33.37 -2.37
N LEU A 511 -5.30 -34.46 -3.11
CA LEU A 511 -4.78 -35.71 -2.56
C LEU A 511 -3.28 -35.81 -2.85
N ASP A 512 -2.45 -35.91 -1.82
CA ASP A 512 -1.02 -36.14 -1.99
C ASP A 512 -0.74 -37.66 -2.23
N ASP A 513 -0.94 -38.05 -3.45
CA ASP A 513 -0.72 -39.43 -3.95
C ASP A 513 0.76 -39.72 -4.27
N ARG A 514 1.66 -38.80 -4.04
CA ARG A 514 3.10 -38.95 -4.30
C ARG A 514 3.70 -40.08 -3.44
N LYS A 515 4.69 -40.77 -3.99
CA LYS A 515 5.42 -41.83 -3.28
C LYS A 515 6.58 -41.30 -2.44
N GLU A 516 6.36 -40.13 -1.82
CA GLU A 516 7.34 -39.44 -0.99
C GLU A 516 7.28 -39.91 0.48
N ARG A 517 8.36 -39.62 1.23
CA ARG A 517 8.42 -39.86 2.68
C ARG A 517 7.45 -38.92 3.41
N ALA A 518 6.90 -39.39 4.54
CA ALA A 518 5.97 -38.58 5.34
C ALA A 518 6.49 -37.18 5.68
N GLY A 519 7.77 -37.06 6.06
CA GLY A 519 8.38 -35.78 6.37
C GLY A 519 8.39 -34.80 5.19
N VAL A 520 8.56 -35.27 3.95
CA VAL A 520 8.49 -34.43 2.75
C VAL A 520 7.07 -33.92 2.54
N LYS A 521 6.07 -34.83 2.66
CA LYS A 521 4.65 -34.46 2.51
C LYS A 521 4.21 -33.44 3.55
N PHE A 522 4.61 -33.58 4.82
CA PHE A 522 4.32 -32.60 5.87
C PHE A 522 4.99 -31.26 5.63
N ASN A 523 6.27 -31.28 5.24
CA ASN A 523 6.99 -30.04 4.97
C ASN A 523 6.40 -29.26 3.78
N ASP A 524 6.03 -29.97 2.70
CA ASP A 524 5.38 -29.33 1.55
C ASP A 524 3.99 -28.80 1.92
N ALA A 525 3.21 -29.57 2.71
CA ALA A 525 1.89 -29.16 3.14
C ALA A 525 1.91 -27.92 4.04
N ASP A 526 2.87 -27.85 4.98
CA ASP A 526 3.07 -26.69 5.85
C ASP A 526 3.63 -25.49 5.06
N LEU A 527 4.56 -25.72 4.12
CA LEU A 527 5.14 -24.67 3.28
C LEU A 527 4.08 -24.01 2.37
N ILE A 528 3.26 -24.84 1.69
CA ILE A 528 2.18 -24.35 0.82
C ILE A 528 1.07 -23.69 1.64
N GLY A 529 0.84 -24.18 2.86
CA GLY A 529 -0.08 -23.58 3.82
C GLY A 529 -1.53 -24.03 3.64
N TYR A 530 -1.80 -25.30 3.34
CA TYR A 530 -3.17 -25.80 3.30
C TYR A 530 -3.86 -25.65 4.66
N PRO A 531 -5.00 -24.93 4.76
CA PRO A 531 -5.67 -24.66 6.05
C PRO A 531 -5.97 -25.90 6.87
N VAL A 532 -6.45 -26.96 6.22
CA VAL A 532 -6.78 -28.22 6.88
C VAL A 532 -6.02 -29.40 6.24
N GLN A 533 -5.32 -30.17 7.07
CA GLN A 533 -4.54 -31.33 6.66
C GLN A 533 -5.16 -32.58 7.26
N VAL A 534 -5.60 -33.54 6.43
CA VAL A 534 -6.15 -34.84 6.86
C VAL A 534 -5.09 -35.92 6.69
N VAL A 535 -4.56 -36.41 7.80
CA VAL A 535 -3.44 -37.34 7.83
C VAL A 535 -3.97 -38.78 7.94
N ILE A 536 -3.60 -39.60 6.97
CA ILE A 536 -3.97 -41.01 6.90
C ILE A 536 -2.71 -41.85 7.13
N GLY A 537 -2.64 -42.53 8.28
CA GLY A 537 -1.45 -43.25 8.72
C GLY A 537 -1.72 -44.63 9.31
N LYS A 538 -0.81 -45.07 10.14
CA LYS A 538 -0.91 -46.42 10.80
C LYS A 538 -2.16 -46.54 11.66
N ASP A 539 -2.55 -45.47 12.35
CA ASP A 539 -3.72 -45.47 13.23
C ASP A 539 -5.03 -45.58 12.44
N THR A 540 -5.06 -45.14 11.19
CA THR A 540 -6.22 -45.30 10.30
C THR A 540 -6.49 -46.79 10.04
N LYS A 541 -5.44 -47.57 9.87
CA LYS A 541 -5.55 -49.04 9.68
C LYS A 541 -5.79 -49.79 10.99
N ALA A 542 -5.08 -49.38 12.05
CA ALA A 542 -5.13 -50.10 13.33
C ALA A 542 -6.40 -49.78 14.13
N ASN A 543 -6.83 -48.52 14.14
CA ASN A 543 -7.85 -47.97 15.02
C ASN A 543 -9.06 -47.39 14.27
N GLY A 544 -9.01 -47.32 12.94
CA GLY A 544 -10.07 -46.70 12.14
C GLY A 544 -10.16 -45.17 12.32
N THR A 545 -9.05 -44.49 12.63
CA THR A 545 -9.04 -43.04 12.92
C THR A 545 -8.13 -42.28 11.98
N VAL A 546 -8.40 -41.00 11.78
CA VAL A 546 -7.56 -40.04 11.06
C VAL A 546 -7.20 -38.85 11.95
N GLU A 547 -6.02 -38.27 11.75
CA GLU A 547 -5.63 -37.01 12.40
C GLU A 547 -6.00 -35.86 11.47
N ILE A 548 -6.71 -34.86 11.98
CA ILE A 548 -6.98 -33.59 11.31
C ILE A 548 -6.12 -32.52 11.99
N LYS A 549 -5.32 -31.79 11.19
CA LYS A 549 -4.49 -30.68 11.67
C LYS A 549 -4.96 -29.39 11.05
N ILE A 550 -5.14 -28.35 11.86
CA ILE A 550 -5.42 -26.98 11.44
C ILE A 550 -4.07 -26.26 11.32
N ARG A 551 -3.75 -25.78 10.12
CA ARG A 551 -2.43 -25.20 9.83
C ARG A 551 -2.12 -23.96 10.68
N ARG A 552 -3.09 -23.06 10.82
CA ARG A 552 -2.92 -21.75 11.46
C ARG A 552 -2.73 -21.83 12.97
N THR A 553 -3.52 -22.68 13.65
CA THR A 553 -3.43 -22.85 15.10
C THR A 553 -2.46 -23.94 15.53
N GLY A 554 -2.13 -24.85 14.62
CA GLY A 554 -1.36 -26.07 14.92
C GLY A 554 -2.14 -27.13 15.69
N GLU A 555 -3.42 -26.89 15.98
CA GLU A 555 -4.30 -27.84 16.66
C GLU A 555 -4.47 -29.13 15.87
N LYS A 556 -4.54 -30.24 16.61
CA LYS A 556 -4.70 -31.57 16.07
C LYS A 556 -5.86 -32.27 16.75
N GLU A 557 -6.68 -32.92 15.96
CA GLU A 557 -7.81 -33.70 16.42
C GLU A 557 -7.78 -35.10 15.78
N VAL A 558 -8.12 -36.11 16.55
CA VAL A 558 -8.23 -37.48 16.05
C VAL A 558 -9.70 -37.87 16.02
N VAL A 559 -10.20 -38.24 14.85
CA VAL A 559 -11.61 -38.59 14.62
C VAL A 559 -11.74 -39.97 13.96
N ALA A 560 -12.90 -40.60 14.11
CA ALA A 560 -13.22 -41.81 13.34
C ALA A 560 -13.17 -41.51 11.84
N LYS A 561 -12.62 -42.42 11.04
CA LYS A 561 -12.44 -42.23 9.59
C LYS A 561 -13.76 -41.94 8.86
N GLU A 562 -14.88 -42.47 9.34
CA GLU A 562 -16.23 -42.22 8.80
C GLU A 562 -16.74 -40.80 9.06
N GLN A 563 -16.19 -40.12 10.07
CA GLN A 563 -16.56 -38.74 10.44
C GLN A 563 -15.65 -37.69 9.81
N ALA A 564 -14.56 -38.09 9.16
CA ALA A 564 -13.53 -37.17 8.67
C ALA A 564 -14.08 -36.05 7.77
N LEU A 565 -14.94 -36.37 6.79
CA LEU A 565 -15.54 -35.40 5.89
C LEU A 565 -16.38 -34.35 6.66
N THR A 566 -17.30 -34.84 7.49
CA THR A 566 -18.21 -33.94 8.26
C THR A 566 -17.42 -33.03 9.18
N ARG A 567 -16.43 -33.62 9.89
CA ARG A 567 -15.63 -32.83 10.84
C ARG A 567 -14.79 -31.75 10.14
N VAL A 568 -14.17 -32.07 9.00
CA VAL A 568 -13.44 -31.09 8.20
C VAL A 568 -14.36 -29.94 7.70
N GLN A 569 -15.59 -30.27 7.28
CA GLN A 569 -16.56 -29.23 6.88
C GLN A 569 -16.94 -28.32 8.03
N GLU A 570 -17.14 -28.84 9.25
CA GLU A 570 -17.39 -28.06 10.46
C GLU A 570 -16.20 -27.13 10.77
N ILE A 571 -14.96 -27.64 10.70
CA ILE A 571 -13.74 -26.85 10.91
C ILE A 571 -13.63 -25.73 9.88
N LEU A 572 -13.84 -26.03 8.60
CA LEU A 572 -13.79 -25.01 7.55
C LEU A 572 -14.87 -23.92 7.73
N ALA A 573 -16.08 -24.33 8.17
CA ALA A 573 -17.16 -23.37 8.46
C ALA A 573 -16.78 -22.46 9.64
N ASP A 574 -16.19 -23.01 10.70
CA ASP A 574 -15.71 -22.24 11.86
C ASP A 574 -14.58 -21.27 11.46
N LEU A 575 -13.57 -21.75 10.72
CA LEU A 575 -12.47 -20.92 10.22
C LEU A 575 -12.96 -19.76 9.33
N ARG A 576 -13.90 -20.03 8.42
CA ARG A 576 -14.50 -18.99 7.56
C ARG A 576 -15.27 -17.96 8.38
N SER A 577 -16.01 -18.38 9.41
CA SER A 577 -16.75 -17.47 10.28
C SER A 577 -15.86 -16.50 11.07
N LYS A 578 -14.60 -16.88 11.24
CA LYS A 578 -13.57 -16.11 11.94
C LYS A 578 -12.62 -15.36 10.99
N ASN A 579 -12.85 -15.47 9.68
CA ASN A 579 -11.94 -14.97 8.63
C ASN A 579 -10.49 -15.48 8.77
N MET A 580 -10.34 -16.74 9.17
CA MET A 580 -9.06 -17.40 9.42
C MET A 580 -8.65 -18.33 8.28
#